data_b4aaf2710952faf2161265f090e5baa3
#
_entry.id   b4aaf2710952faf2161265f090e5baa3
#
_cell.length_a   1.000
_cell.length_b   1.000
_cell.length_c   1.000
_cell.angle_alpha   90.00
_cell.angle_beta   90.00
_cell.angle_gamma   90.00
#
_symmetry.space_group_name_H-M   'P 1'
#
loop_
_entity.id
_entity.type
_entity.pdbx_description
1 polymer ?
#
loop_
_entity_poly.entity_id
_entity_poly.type
_entity_poly.pdbx_seq_one_letter_code
_entity_poly.pdbx_strand_id
1 'polypeptide(L)'
;MKLFVGIDVSSQDMKACIMSFDGETLASLTVDNNLIGASYLRDQIVDIAQKHVIQEIVIGMEATSVYSWHPAMFFHEDESLKRFQTKV
;
A
#
# COMPACT_ATOMS: atom_id res chain seq x y z
N MET A 1 14.73 3.09 -8.21
CA MET A 1 14.11 3.99 -7.22
C MET A 1 13.10 3.21 -6.40
N LYS A 2 12.90 3.61 -5.16
CA LYS A 2 11.97 2.96 -4.25
C LYS A 2 10.74 3.82 -4.00
N LEU A 3 9.60 3.18 -3.82
CA LEU A 3 8.37 3.81 -3.36
C LEU A 3 8.05 3.28 -1.96
N PHE A 4 7.73 4.19 -1.05
CA PHE A 4 7.37 3.82 0.32
C PHE A 4 5.89 4.06 0.55
N VAL A 5 5.21 3.06 1.08
CA VAL A 5 3.79 3.15 1.40
C VAL A 5 3.63 2.84 2.89
N GLY A 6 3.17 3.83 3.64
CA GLY A 6 2.84 3.64 5.06
C GLY A 6 1.33 3.51 5.20
N ILE A 7 0.86 2.46 5.87
CA ILE A 7 -0.56 2.21 6.04
C ILE A 7 -0.87 2.05 7.52
N ASP A 8 -1.79 2.89 8.01
CA ASP A 8 -2.33 2.80 9.36
C ASP A 8 -3.69 2.11 9.27
N VAL A 9 -3.78 0.90 9.85
CA VAL A 9 -4.97 0.05 9.72
C VAL A 9 -5.80 0.14 11.00
N SER A 10 -7.07 0.54 10.84
CA SER A 10 -8.08 0.49 11.89
C SER A 10 -9.16 -0.52 11.54
N SER A 11 -10.12 -0.73 12.45
CA SER A 11 -11.19 -1.70 12.19
C SER A 11 -12.08 -1.32 11.02
N GLN A 12 -12.15 -0.04 10.67
CA GLN A 12 -13.06 0.45 9.64
C GLN A 12 -12.36 0.92 8.38
N ASP A 13 -11.14 1.45 8.50
CA ASP A 13 -10.44 2.01 7.36
C ASP A 13 -8.94 1.75 7.39
N MET A 14 -8.32 2.07 6.26
CA MET A 14 -6.87 2.09 6.11
C MET A 14 -6.48 3.46 5.58
N LYS A 15 -5.58 4.13 6.29
CA LYS A 15 -5.02 5.43 5.87
C LYS A 15 -3.63 5.19 5.32
N ALA A 16 -3.45 5.54 4.06
CA ALA A 16 -2.21 5.30 3.36
C ALA A 16 -1.52 6.59 2.95
N CYS A 17 -0.22 6.61 3.11
CA CYS A 17 0.64 7.68 2.61
C CYS A 17 1.67 7.07 1.67
N ILE A 18 1.70 7.54 0.44
CA ILE A 18 2.62 7.06 -0.58
C ILE A 18 3.71 8.11 -0.80
N MET A 19 4.95 7.74 -0.58
CA MET A 19 6.09 8.66 -0.59
C MET A 19 7.18 8.19 -1.53
N SER A 20 7.89 9.15 -2.14
CA SER A 20 9.10 8.87 -2.87
C SER A 20 10.26 8.59 -1.92
N PHE A 21 11.37 8.08 -2.45
CA PHE A 21 12.53 7.72 -1.65
C PHE A 21 13.18 8.94 -0.96
N ASP A 22 12.96 10.14 -1.46
CA ASP A 22 13.51 11.37 -0.87
C ASP A 22 12.54 12.04 0.12
N GLY A 23 11.42 11.36 0.45
CA GLY A 23 10.48 11.82 1.47
C GLY A 23 9.35 12.69 0.95
N GLU A 24 9.24 12.89 -0.35
CA GLU A 24 8.13 13.65 -0.92
C GLU A 24 6.85 12.83 -0.89
N THR A 25 5.76 13.39 -0.35
CA THR A 25 4.45 12.74 -0.35
C THR A 25 3.83 12.84 -1.74
N LEU A 26 3.62 11.70 -2.38
CA LEU A 26 3.03 11.65 -3.72
C LEU A 26 1.51 11.51 -3.66
N ALA A 27 0.98 10.85 -2.64
CA ALA A 27 -0.46 10.72 -2.44
C ALA A 27 -0.77 10.34 -1.00
N SER A 28 -1.94 10.75 -0.52
CA SER A 28 -2.51 10.32 0.76
C SER A 28 -3.96 9.98 0.53
N LEU A 29 -4.39 8.83 1.00
CA LEU A 29 -5.78 8.41 0.80
C LEU A 29 -6.25 7.53 1.94
N THR A 30 -7.56 7.49 2.12
CA THR A 30 -8.23 6.64 3.09
C THR A 30 -9.18 5.72 2.34
N VAL A 31 -9.09 4.43 2.60
CA VAL A 31 -9.96 3.42 1.99
C VAL A 31 -10.58 2.57 3.08
N ASP A 32 -11.67 1.88 2.73
CA ASP A 32 -12.29 0.93 3.66
C ASP A 32 -11.35 -0.24 3.96
N ASN A 33 -11.41 -0.74 5.20
CA ASN A 33 -10.62 -1.91 5.59
C ASN A 33 -11.34 -3.20 5.16
N ASN A 34 -11.33 -3.45 3.86
CA ASN A 34 -11.90 -4.64 3.24
C ASN A 34 -11.22 -4.89 1.88
N LEU A 35 -11.63 -5.94 1.20
CA LEU A 35 -11.03 -6.32 -0.07
C LEU A 35 -11.20 -5.23 -1.14
N ILE A 36 -12.36 -4.57 -1.17
CA ILE A 36 -12.63 -3.51 -2.15
C ILE A 36 -11.70 -2.32 -1.90
N GLY A 37 -11.57 -1.89 -0.65
CA GLY A 37 -10.67 -0.79 -0.29
C GLY A 37 -9.21 -1.12 -0.57
N ALA A 38 -8.78 -2.32 -0.23
CA ALA A 38 -7.40 -2.77 -0.48
C ALA A 38 -7.11 -2.84 -1.98
N SER A 39 -8.07 -3.29 -2.78
CA SER A 39 -7.91 -3.35 -4.24
C SER A 39 -7.76 -1.95 -4.84
N TYR A 40 -8.55 -1.01 -4.36
CA TYR A 40 -8.44 0.39 -4.79
C TYR A 40 -7.07 0.97 -4.43
N LEU A 41 -6.62 0.73 -3.20
CA LEU A 41 -5.30 1.21 -2.75
C LEU A 41 -4.18 0.57 -3.59
N ARG A 42 -4.26 -0.74 -3.83
CA ARG A 42 -3.32 -1.43 -4.71
C ARG A 42 -3.24 -0.75 -6.08
N ASP A 43 -4.39 -0.44 -6.68
CA ASP A 43 -4.43 0.18 -8.00
C ASP A 43 -3.76 1.55 -7.99
N GLN A 44 -3.94 2.32 -6.92
CA GLN A 44 -3.29 3.62 -6.78
C GLN A 44 -1.77 3.47 -6.63
N ILE A 45 -1.32 2.50 -5.85
CA ILE A 45 0.12 2.23 -5.68
C ILE A 45 0.75 1.84 -7.03
N VAL A 46 0.11 0.95 -7.75
CA VAL A 46 0.61 0.49 -9.06
C VAL A 46 0.64 1.64 -10.06
N ASP A 47 -0.40 2.46 -10.09
CA ASP A 47 -0.46 3.62 -11.00
C ASP A 47 0.69 4.60 -10.74
N ILE A 48 0.94 4.93 -9.47
CA ILE A 48 2.03 5.83 -9.10
C ILE A 48 3.39 5.20 -9.42
N ALA A 49 3.55 3.90 -9.14
CA ALA A 49 4.80 3.20 -9.42
C ALA A 49 5.11 3.20 -10.91
N GLN A 50 4.10 3.03 -11.76
CA GLN A 50 4.29 3.06 -13.21
C GLN A 50 4.64 4.46 -13.71
N LYS A 51 3.97 5.49 -13.19
CA LYS A 51 4.23 6.87 -13.60
C LYS A 51 5.65 7.35 -13.24
N HIS A 52 6.19 6.86 -12.15
CA HIS A 52 7.50 7.28 -11.65
C HIS A 52 8.62 6.28 -11.95
N VAL A 53 8.34 5.26 -12.76
CA VAL A 53 9.31 4.21 -13.13
C VAL A 53 9.95 3.59 -11.90
N ILE A 54 9.12 3.19 -10.94
CA ILE A 54 9.55 2.60 -9.69
C ILE A 54 9.86 1.12 -9.90
N GLN A 55 10.92 0.63 -9.26
CA GLN A 55 11.35 -0.76 -9.35
C GLN A 55 11.06 -1.53 -8.06
N GLU A 56 11.12 -0.85 -6.92
CA GLU A 56 10.90 -1.47 -5.62
C GLU A 56 9.81 -0.74 -4.86
N ILE A 57 8.96 -1.50 -4.16
CA ILE A 57 7.90 -0.95 -3.32
C ILE A 57 8.07 -1.52 -1.91
N VAL A 58 8.08 -0.67 -0.91
CA VAL A 58 8.13 -1.06 0.49
C VAL A 58 6.83 -0.62 1.14
N ILE A 59 6.08 -1.56 1.69
CA ILE A 59 4.82 -1.29 2.37
C ILE A 59 4.99 -1.59 3.85
N GLY A 60 4.86 -0.55 4.67
CA GLY A 60 4.85 -0.69 6.12
C GLY A 60 3.44 -0.54 6.64
N MET A 61 3.06 -1.39 7.60
CA MET A 61 1.73 -1.38 8.19
C MET A 61 1.79 -1.36 9.70
N GLU A 62 0.89 -0.59 10.30
CA GLU A 62 0.59 -0.67 11.73
C GLU A 62 -0.89 -0.95 11.90
N ALA A 63 -1.23 -1.91 12.76
CA ALA A 63 -2.60 -2.24 13.07
C ALA A 63 -2.84 -2.07 14.56
N THR A 64 -3.95 -1.44 14.93
CA THR A 64 -4.26 -1.13 16.33
C THR A 64 -5.03 -2.25 17.03
N SER A 65 -5.49 -3.26 16.30
CA SER A 65 -6.20 -4.42 16.86
C SER A 65 -6.09 -5.62 15.94
N VAL A 66 -6.68 -6.74 16.38
CA VAL A 66 -6.69 -8.00 15.61
C VAL A 66 -7.96 -8.03 14.75
N TYR A 67 -7.80 -8.38 13.48
CA TYR A 67 -8.90 -8.44 12.52
C TYR A 67 -8.99 -9.82 11.89
N SER A 68 -10.19 -10.18 11.43
CA SER A 68 -10.41 -11.47 10.75
C SER A 68 -9.82 -11.49 9.34
N TRP A 69 -9.65 -10.34 8.72
CA TRP A 69 -9.01 -10.24 7.42
C TRP A 69 -7.62 -9.60 7.55
N HIS A 70 -6.70 -10.00 6.68
CA HIS A 70 -5.31 -9.64 6.80
C HIS A 70 -4.83 -8.81 5.60
N PRO A 71 -4.87 -7.46 5.70
CA PRO A 71 -4.41 -6.60 4.61
C PRO A 71 -2.96 -6.87 4.19
N ALA A 72 -2.09 -7.18 5.15
CA ALA A 72 -0.70 -7.48 4.84
C ALA A 72 -0.56 -8.68 3.91
N MET A 73 -1.38 -9.72 4.11
CA MET A 73 -1.40 -10.89 3.24
C MET A 73 -1.87 -10.53 1.83
N PHE A 74 -2.90 -9.68 1.74
CA PHE A 74 -3.40 -9.22 0.45
C PHE A 74 -2.28 -8.56 -0.36
N PHE A 75 -1.58 -7.60 0.23
CA PHE A 75 -0.52 -6.86 -0.47
C PHE A 75 0.69 -7.74 -0.75
N HIS A 76 1.01 -8.67 0.15
CA HIS A 76 2.13 -9.59 -0.04
C HIS A 76 1.90 -10.53 -1.23
N GLU A 77 0.67 -10.99 -1.44
CA GLU A 77 0.34 -11.97 -2.47
C GLU A 77 -0.21 -11.38 -3.77
N ASP A 78 -0.40 -10.07 -3.83
CA ASP A 78 -1.01 -9.43 -4.99
C ASP A 78 -0.13 -9.55 -6.23
N GLU A 79 -0.70 -10.07 -7.32
CA GLU A 79 0.04 -10.31 -8.56
C GLU A 79 0.51 -9.02 -9.23
N SER A 80 -0.28 -7.95 -9.14
CA SER A 80 0.09 -6.66 -9.73
C SER A 80 1.30 -6.07 -9.01
N LEU A 81 1.35 -6.20 -7.68
CA LEU A 81 2.48 -5.71 -6.88
C LEU A 81 3.72 -6.58 -7.04
N LYS A 82 3.56 -7.87 -7.34
CA LYS A 82 4.70 -8.77 -7.55
C LYS A 82 5.52 -8.42 -8.79
N ARG A 83 4.96 -7.65 -9.72
CA ARG A 83 5.69 -7.15 -10.88
C ARG A 83 6.80 -6.18 -10.49
N PHE A 84 6.66 -5.56 -9.32
CA PHE A 84 7.68 -4.75 -8.70
C PHE A 84 8.36 -5.58 -7.62
N GLN A 85 9.54 -5.18 -7.17
CA GLN A 85 10.15 -5.83 -6.01
C GLN A 85 9.46 -5.28 -4.76
N THR A 86 8.36 -5.90 -4.36
CA THR A 86 7.51 -5.43 -3.26
C THR A 86 7.80 -6.16 -1.97
N LYS A 87 8.04 -5.41 -0.90
CA LYS A 87 8.21 -5.92 0.46
C LYS A 87 7.12 -5.35 1.35
N VAL A 88 6.50 -6.21 2.15
CA VAL A 88 5.44 -5.81 3.06
C VAL A 88 5.86 -6.03 4.50
#